data_0fc6f11eabde6cd43bd60d418759628b
#
_entry.id   0fc6f11eabde6cd43bd60d418759628b
#
_cell.length_a   1.000
_cell.length_b   1.000
_cell.length_c   1.000
_cell.angle_alpha   90.00
_cell.angle_beta   90.00
_cell.angle_gamma   90.00
#
_symmetry.space_group_name_H-M   'P 1'
#
loop_
_entity.id
_entity.type
_entity.pdbx_description
1 polymer ?
#
loop_
_entity_poly.entity_id
_entity_poly.type
_entity_poly.pdbx_seq_one_letter_code
_entity_poly.pdbx_strand_id
1 'polypeptide(L)'
;MKLNKMILFVALAAIFSTSGASAQQKLVVKQLAEKKIAKLPEGSLYWRIENFATLAEAKTAAAAAALAVESRGKVWLFTLGSSGGSTPGGTKVAEVGPIPRISAPEYLLRINEATGAPGSVTSQHTHPGSEAFYVLAGEQTIRAVKGTIRVTAGQPETGFGADNPMQVSSTGSTDLHSLVMFVVDATRPFSSPAKFP
;
A
#
# COMPACT_ATOMS: atom_id res chain seq x y z
N MET A 1 52.86 -66.72 6.69
CA MET A 1 52.33 -65.65 5.81
C MET A 1 51.00 -65.20 6.41
N LYS A 2 50.98 -64.08 7.19
CA LYS A 2 49.80 -63.62 7.91
C LYS A 2 49.14 -62.49 7.06
N LEU A 3 47.89 -62.70 6.67
CA LEU A 3 47.10 -61.77 5.88
C LEU A 3 46.37 -60.78 6.83
N ASN A 4 46.79 -59.50 6.82
CA ASN A 4 46.12 -58.45 7.58
C ASN A 4 44.89 -57.98 6.80
N LYS A 5 43.71 -58.15 7.41
CA LYS A 5 42.46 -57.56 6.92
C LYS A 5 42.38 -56.11 7.41
N MET A 6 42.45 -55.18 6.47
CA MET A 6 42.19 -53.75 6.74
C MET A 6 40.68 -53.46 6.63
N ILE A 7 40.05 -53.09 7.76
CA ILE A 7 38.66 -52.75 7.82
C ILE A 7 38.56 -51.23 7.53
N LEU A 8 37.88 -50.89 6.44
CA LEU A 8 37.62 -49.51 6.04
C LEU A 8 36.32 -49.04 6.72
N PHE A 9 36.42 -48.12 7.68
CA PHE A 9 35.26 -47.43 8.24
C PHE A 9 34.85 -46.30 7.33
N VAL A 10 33.68 -46.40 6.66
CA VAL A 10 33.03 -45.31 5.96
C VAL A 10 32.16 -44.57 6.97
N ALA A 11 32.59 -43.36 7.35
CA ALA A 11 31.79 -42.48 8.17
C ALA A 11 30.77 -41.77 7.27
N LEU A 12 29.48 -42.08 7.42
CA LEU A 12 28.35 -41.42 6.77
C LEU A 12 28.02 -40.12 7.53
N ALA A 13 28.48 -38.99 7.01
CA ALA A 13 28.11 -37.68 7.58
C ALA A 13 26.68 -37.33 7.17
N ALA A 14 25.73 -37.39 8.10
CA ALA A 14 24.36 -36.93 7.92
C ALA A 14 24.35 -35.39 7.95
N ILE A 15 24.13 -34.76 6.80
CA ILE A 15 23.93 -33.31 6.71
C ILE A 15 22.48 -33.02 7.15
N PHE A 16 22.31 -32.58 8.38
CA PHE A 16 21.03 -32.02 8.85
C PHE A 16 20.86 -30.62 8.26
N SER A 17 20.09 -30.49 7.17
CA SER A 17 19.62 -29.20 6.68
C SER A 17 18.56 -28.67 7.65
N THR A 18 18.93 -27.78 8.54
CA THR A 18 17.97 -27.02 9.35
C THR A 18 17.24 -26.03 8.44
N SER A 19 16.05 -26.37 8.00
CA SER A 19 15.13 -25.43 7.37
C SER A 19 14.72 -24.39 8.43
N GLY A 20 15.49 -23.32 8.56
CA GLY A 20 15.11 -22.17 9.37
C GLY A 20 13.82 -21.59 8.78
N ALA A 21 12.71 -21.69 9.50
CA ALA A 21 11.51 -20.94 9.16
C ALA A 21 11.86 -19.44 9.20
N SER A 22 12.06 -18.84 8.02
CA SER A 22 12.28 -17.40 7.92
C SER A 22 11.01 -16.71 8.42
N ALA A 23 11.11 -15.93 9.49
CA ALA A 23 9.99 -15.13 9.96
C ALA A 23 9.53 -14.21 8.82
N GLN A 24 8.24 -14.26 8.49
CA GLN A 24 7.67 -13.47 7.40
C GLN A 24 7.90 -11.98 7.68
N GLN A 25 8.61 -11.30 6.78
CA GLN A 25 8.90 -9.88 6.91
C GLN A 25 7.61 -9.05 6.86
N LYS A 26 7.54 -7.99 7.68
CA LYS A 26 6.42 -7.06 7.66
C LYS A 26 6.68 -5.94 6.65
N LEU A 27 5.64 -5.57 5.89
CA LEU A 27 5.61 -4.29 5.19
C LEU A 27 5.70 -3.16 6.21
N VAL A 28 6.58 -2.20 5.93
CA VAL A 28 6.67 -0.96 6.69
C VAL A 28 5.65 0.01 6.11
N VAL A 29 4.72 0.47 6.95
CA VAL A 29 3.70 1.45 6.57
C VAL A 29 3.92 2.73 7.37
N LYS A 30 4.19 3.83 6.66
CA LYS A 30 4.44 5.16 7.22
C LYS A 30 3.33 6.12 6.80
N GLN A 31 2.71 6.79 7.76
CA GLN A 31 1.81 7.91 7.47
C GLN A 31 2.62 9.10 6.97
N LEU A 32 2.25 9.67 5.82
CA LEU A 32 2.88 10.86 5.26
C LEU A 32 2.08 12.13 5.57
N ALA A 33 0.75 12.07 5.41
CA ALA A 33 -0.15 13.18 5.73
C ALA A 33 -1.55 12.67 6.04
N GLU A 34 -2.30 13.48 6.80
CA GLU A 34 -3.73 13.27 7.00
C GLU A 34 -4.47 14.59 7.21
N LYS A 35 -5.77 14.57 6.97
CA LYS A 35 -6.66 15.70 7.13
C LYS A 35 -8.09 15.22 7.33
N LYS A 36 -8.80 15.83 8.25
CA LYS A 36 -10.24 15.63 8.42
C LYS A 36 -11.04 16.62 7.57
N ILE A 37 -12.13 16.14 7.00
CA ILE A 37 -13.10 16.95 6.25
C ILE A 37 -14.52 16.57 6.64
N ALA A 38 -15.42 17.57 6.72
CA ALA A 38 -16.81 17.34 7.11
C ALA A 38 -17.66 16.75 5.97
N LYS A 39 -17.30 17.01 4.72
CA LYS A 39 -18.07 16.57 3.55
C LYS A 39 -17.14 16.09 2.43
N LEU A 40 -17.53 14.99 1.78
CA LEU A 40 -16.86 14.53 0.55
C LEU A 40 -17.29 15.42 -0.63
N PRO A 41 -16.41 15.59 -1.64
CA PRO A 41 -16.80 16.16 -2.92
C PRO A 41 -18.04 15.43 -3.49
N GLU A 42 -18.85 16.15 -4.26
CA GLU A 42 -20.04 15.57 -4.90
C GLU A 42 -19.69 14.63 -6.07
N GLY A 43 -20.63 13.77 -6.44
CA GLY A 43 -20.49 12.83 -7.57
C GLY A 43 -19.55 11.67 -7.31
N SER A 44 -19.05 11.05 -8.37
CA SER A 44 -18.08 9.96 -8.30
C SER A 44 -16.72 10.47 -7.84
N LEU A 45 -16.08 9.72 -6.96
CA LEU A 45 -14.81 10.12 -6.33
C LEU A 45 -13.62 9.47 -7.02
N TYR A 46 -12.62 10.30 -7.31
CA TYR A 46 -11.32 9.90 -7.85
C TYR A 46 -10.20 10.53 -7.04
N TRP A 47 -9.11 9.83 -6.86
CA TRP A 47 -7.85 10.41 -6.43
C TRP A 47 -7.04 10.86 -7.65
N ARG A 48 -6.87 12.15 -7.83
CA ARG A 48 -5.92 12.72 -8.79
C ARG A 48 -4.56 12.84 -8.12
N ILE A 49 -3.52 12.35 -8.80
CA ILE A 49 -2.13 12.32 -8.35
C ILE A 49 -1.33 13.25 -9.26
N GLU A 50 -0.73 14.27 -8.69
CA GLU A 50 0.03 15.28 -9.42
C GLU A 50 1.40 15.49 -8.77
N ASN A 51 2.44 15.78 -9.57
CA ASN A 51 3.74 16.22 -9.07
C ASN A 51 3.85 17.75 -9.12
N PHE A 52 4.59 18.30 -8.15
CA PHE A 52 4.94 19.71 -8.05
C PHE A 52 6.45 19.89 -7.92
N ALA A 53 6.95 21.09 -8.26
CA ALA A 53 8.36 21.39 -8.11
C ALA A 53 8.76 21.50 -6.64
N THR A 54 7.90 22.08 -5.78
CA THR A 54 8.16 22.25 -4.35
C THR A 54 6.93 21.90 -3.50
N LEU A 55 7.19 21.51 -2.25
CA LEU A 55 6.12 21.23 -1.26
C LEU A 55 5.32 22.51 -0.92
N ALA A 56 5.97 23.67 -0.95
CA ALA A 56 5.31 24.95 -0.69
C ALA A 56 4.28 25.26 -1.78
N GLU A 57 4.62 25.09 -3.06
CA GLU A 57 3.70 25.25 -4.19
C GLU A 57 2.53 24.28 -4.11
N ALA A 58 2.81 22.98 -3.85
CA ALA A 58 1.77 21.97 -3.71
C ALA A 58 0.80 22.30 -2.56
N LYS A 59 1.30 22.77 -1.42
CA LYS A 59 0.47 23.19 -0.28
C LYS A 59 -0.37 24.41 -0.59
N THR A 60 0.19 25.40 -1.31
CA THR A 60 -0.54 26.62 -1.72
C THR A 60 -1.65 26.30 -2.70
N ALA A 61 -1.43 25.37 -3.63
CA ALA A 61 -2.39 24.95 -4.63
C ALA A 61 -3.44 23.94 -4.10
N ALA A 62 -3.21 23.36 -2.92
CA ALA A 62 -4.04 22.30 -2.36
C ALA A 62 -5.47 22.75 -2.03
N ALA A 63 -6.46 22.12 -2.66
CA ALA A 63 -7.87 22.31 -2.37
C ALA A 63 -8.25 21.74 -0.97
N ALA A 64 -9.51 21.98 -0.54
CA ALA A 64 -10.01 21.49 0.75
C ALA A 64 -9.84 19.97 0.93
N ALA A 65 -10.07 19.18 -0.11
CA ALA A 65 -9.94 17.74 -0.11
C ALA A 65 -8.61 17.28 -0.77
N ALA A 66 -7.50 17.96 -0.45
CA ALA A 66 -6.19 17.61 -0.99
C ALA A 66 -5.13 17.49 0.11
N LEU A 67 -4.11 16.66 -0.14
CA LEU A 67 -2.95 16.41 0.71
C LEU A 67 -1.67 16.50 -0.12
N ALA A 68 -0.71 17.32 0.35
CA ALA A 68 0.61 17.45 -0.26
C ALA A 68 1.65 16.72 0.61
N VAL A 69 2.50 15.90 0.00
CA VAL A 69 3.53 15.11 0.67
C VAL A 69 4.82 15.06 -0.14
N GLU A 70 5.91 14.72 0.54
CA GLU A 70 7.17 14.35 -0.10
C GLU A 70 7.42 12.84 0.06
N SER A 71 7.75 12.19 -1.05
CA SER A 71 8.17 10.78 -1.07
C SER A 71 9.11 10.54 -2.24
N ARG A 72 10.21 9.83 -1.99
CA ARG A 72 11.25 9.46 -2.97
C ARG A 72 11.78 10.66 -3.78
N GLY A 73 12.07 11.76 -3.11
CA GLY A 73 12.62 12.97 -3.75
C GLY A 73 11.66 13.67 -4.70
N LYS A 74 10.37 13.35 -4.66
CA LYS A 74 9.31 14.03 -5.41
C LYS A 74 8.28 14.63 -4.46
N VAL A 75 7.67 15.71 -4.91
CA VAL A 75 6.51 16.33 -4.26
C VAL A 75 5.26 15.85 -4.96
N TRP A 76 4.31 15.37 -4.16
CA TRP A 76 3.04 14.80 -4.60
C TRP A 76 1.88 15.61 -4.03
N LEU A 77 0.90 15.92 -4.87
CA LEU A 77 -0.41 16.42 -4.46
C LEU A 77 -1.45 15.37 -4.79
N PHE A 78 -2.18 14.92 -3.78
CA PHE A 78 -3.31 14.00 -3.90
C PHE A 78 -4.58 14.79 -3.70
N THR A 79 -5.41 14.90 -4.73
CA THR A 79 -6.69 15.62 -4.67
C THR A 79 -7.84 14.66 -4.85
N LEU A 80 -8.74 14.58 -3.85
CA LEU A 80 -9.98 13.84 -3.94
C LEU A 80 -11.05 14.72 -4.61
N GLY A 81 -11.68 14.22 -5.68
CA GLY A 81 -12.70 14.96 -6.40
C GLY A 81 -13.30 14.18 -7.57
N SER A 82 -13.99 14.86 -8.47
CA SER A 82 -14.46 14.29 -9.73
C SER A 82 -13.30 13.98 -10.68
N SER A 83 -13.53 13.06 -11.63
CA SER A 83 -12.54 12.73 -12.66
C SER A 83 -12.17 13.93 -13.55
N GLY A 84 -11.05 13.84 -14.19
CA GLY A 84 -10.53 14.90 -15.06
C GLY A 84 -9.71 15.93 -14.27
N GLY A 85 -9.95 17.14 -14.33
CA GLY A 85 -9.35 18.22 -13.56
C GLY A 85 -7.81 18.27 -13.57
N SER A 86 -7.27 19.42 -13.18
CA SER A 86 -5.84 19.63 -12.95
C SER A 86 -5.66 20.73 -11.91
N THR A 87 -4.52 20.75 -11.24
CA THR A 87 -4.16 21.80 -10.30
C THR A 87 -3.12 22.71 -10.96
N PRO A 88 -3.29 24.06 -10.98
CA PRO A 88 -2.30 24.96 -11.52
C PRO A 88 -0.91 24.73 -10.91
N GLY A 89 0.11 24.62 -11.75
CA GLY A 89 1.48 24.28 -11.33
C GLY A 89 1.77 22.80 -11.12
N GLY A 90 0.75 21.94 -11.15
CA GLY A 90 0.88 20.49 -11.05
C GLY A 90 1.03 19.80 -12.40
N THR A 91 1.79 18.73 -12.42
CA THR A 91 1.87 17.78 -13.55
C THR A 91 1.12 16.52 -13.19
N LYS A 92 0.05 16.19 -13.91
CA LYS A 92 -0.76 14.98 -13.65
C LYS A 92 0.06 13.72 -13.92
N VAL A 93 0.09 12.84 -12.94
CA VAL A 93 0.78 11.54 -13.00
C VAL A 93 -0.22 10.41 -13.22
N ALA A 94 -1.31 10.40 -12.43
CA ALA A 94 -2.33 9.35 -12.49
C ALA A 94 -3.66 9.85 -11.95
N GLU A 95 -4.70 9.05 -12.18
CA GLU A 95 -6.01 9.20 -11.58
C GLU A 95 -6.56 7.83 -11.24
N VAL A 96 -7.08 7.66 -10.03
CA VAL A 96 -7.56 6.38 -9.50
C VAL A 96 -9.02 6.50 -9.11
N GLY A 97 -9.86 5.67 -9.66
CA GLY A 97 -11.29 5.65 -9.33
C GLY A 97 -12.15 5.07 -10.46
N PRO A 98 -13.48 5.10 -10.28
CA PRO A 98 -14.17 5.66 -9.12
C PRO A 98 -13.95 4.82 -7.86
N ILE A 99 -13.61 5.47 -6.74
CA ILE A 99 -13.50 4.78 -5.44
C ILE A 99 -14.89 4.64 -4.80
N PRO A 100 -15.15 3.54 -4.06
CA PRO A 100 -16.41 3.38 -3.34
C PRO A 100 -16.66 4.53 -2.35
N ARG A 101 -17.82 5.14 -2.41
CA ARG A 101 -18.22 6.15 -1.43
C ARG A 101 -18.62 5.49 -0.11
N ILE A 102 -18.34 6.18 0.98
CA ILE A 102 -18.81 5.83 2.31
C ILE A 102 -19.72 6.95 2.84
N SER A 103 -20.51 6.65 3.86
CA SER A 103 -21.29 7.63 4.61
C SER A 103 -20.74 7.66 6.04
N ALA A 104 -20.32 8.83 6.49
CA ALA A 104 -19.78 9.05 7.83
C ALA A 104 -20.09 10.46 8.32
N PRO A 105 -20.11 10.71 9.65
CA PRO A 105 -20.27 12.06 10.21
C PRO A 105 -19.10 13.00 9.89
N GLU A 106 -17.90 12.45 9.79
CA GLU A 106 -16.65 13.12 9.46
C GLU A 106 -15.74 12.15 8.72
N TYR A 107 -14.97 12.63 7.76
CA TYR A 107 -14.06 11.81 6.94
C TYR A 107 -12.62 12.12 7.25
N LEU A 108 -11.80 11.09 7.31
CA LEU A 108 -10.34 11.20 7.34
C LEU A 108 -9.77 10.88 5.96
N LEU A 109 -9.10 11.85 5.35
CA LEU A 109 -8.22 11.64 4.22
C LEU A 109 -6.82 11.35 4.74
N ARG A 110 -6.17 10.29 4.25
CA ARG A 110 -4.79 9.95 4.64
C ARG A 110 -4.00 9.44 3.46
N ILE A 111 -2.71 9.80 3.46
CA ILE A 111 -1.72 9.24 2.54
C ILE A 111 -0.71 8.47 3.36
N ASN A 112 -0.53 7.21 3.04
CA ASN A 112 0.53 6.35 3.57
C ASN A 112 1.54 6.00 2.48
N GLU A 113 2.75 5.69 2.90
CA GLU A 113 3.79 5.04 2.11
C GLU A 113 3.96 3.62 2.64
N ALA A 114 3.91 2.63 1.75
CA ALA A 114 4.16 1.23 2.08
C ALA A 114 5.43 0.76 1.38
N THR A 115 6.36 0.18 2.14
CA THR A 115 7.64 -0.30 1.62
C THR A 115 7.99 -1.67 2.17
N GLY A 116 8.69 -2.49 1.40
CA GLY A 116 9.19 -3.77 1.88
C GLY A 116 9.85 -4.61 0.80
N ALA A 117 10.79 -5.45 1.23
CA ALA A 117 11.43 -6.43 0.37
C ALA A 117 10.41 -7.46 -0.16
N PRO A 118 10.71 -8.17 -1.24
CA PRO A 118 9.91 -9.28 -1.73
C PRO A 118 9.51 -10.26 -0.62
N GLY A 119 8.23 -10.63 -0.56
CA GLY A 119 7.67 -11.50 0.49
C GLY A 119 7.20 -10.78 1.75
N SER A 120 7.45 -9.47 1.90
CA SER A 120 6.92 -8.69 3.03
C SER A 120 5.40 -8.55 2.94
N VAL A 121 4.70 -8.59 4.10
CA VAL A 121 3.24 -8.53 4.16
C VAL A 121 2.76 -7.66 5.30
N THR A 122 1.52 -7.14 5.18
CA THR A 122 0.76 -6.59 6.31
C THR A 122 0.11 -7.72 7.13
N SER A 123 -0.28 -7.44 8.37
CA SER A 123 -1.29 -8.25 9.04
C SER A 123 -2.61 -8.18 8.27
N GLN A 124 -3.49 -9.18 8.45
CA GLN A 124 -4.85 -9.10 7.94
C GLN A 124 -5.63 -8.03 8.72
N HIS A 125 -6.27 -7.12 8.01
CA HIS A 125 -6.94 -5.96 8.60
C HIS A 125 -8.09 -5.46 7.73
N THR A 126 -8.87 -4.53 8.30
CA THR A 126 -9.90 -3.76 7.59
C THR A 126 -9.67 -2.27 7.80
N HIS A 127 -10.26 -1.46 6.92
CA HIS A 127 -10.42 -0.02 7.09
C HIS A 127 -11.91 0.37 7.05
N PRO A 128 -12.36 1.38 7.83
CA PRO A 128 -13.74 1.84 7.79
C PRO A 128 -14.01 2.77 6.59
N GLY A 129 -13.50 2.42 5.42
CA GLY A 129 -13.62 3.23 4.22
C GLY A 129 -12.91 2.65 3.03
N SER A 130 -12.66 3.49 2.05
CA SER A 130 -12.06 3.12 0.78
C SER A 130 -10.58 3.47 0.76
N GLU A 131 -9.82 2.65 0.07
CA GLU A 131 -8.42 2.87 -0.23
C GLU A 131 -8.17 2.82 -1.74
N ALA A 132 -7.08 3.43 -2.16
CA ALA A 132 -6.58 3.39 -3.52
C ALA A 132 -5.05 3.35 -3.47
N PHE A 133 -4.43 2.81 -4.51
CA PHE A 133 -2.99 2.53 -4.55
C PHE A 133 -2.36 3.13 -5.81
N TYR A 134 -1.12 3.59 -5.66
CA TYR A 134 -0.24 3.93 -6.76
C TYR A 134 1.15 3.38 -6.48
N VAL A 135 1.54 2.34 -7.21
CA VAL A 135 2.84 1.67 -7.02
C VAL A 135 3.93 2.45 -7.71
N LEU A 136 4.97 2.86 -6.97
CA LEU A 136 6.12 3.61 -7.48
C LEU A 136 7.25 2.69 -7.94
N ALA A 137 7.41 1.53 -7.28
CA ALA A 137 8.41 0.52 -7.61
C ALA A 137 7.97 -0.85 -7.10
N GLY A 138 8.45 -1.92 -7.72
CA GLY A 138 8.11 -3.29 -7.38
C GLY A 138 6.69 -3.66 -7.83
N GLU A 139 6.11 -4.60 -7.13
CA GLU A 139 4.76 -5.11 -7.35
C GLU A 139 4.11 -5.40 -6.01
N GLN A 140 2.84 -5.05 -5.85
CA GLN A 140 2.04 -5.45 -4.70
C GLN A 140 0.87 -6.33 -5.11
N THR A 141 0.53 -7.26 -4.22
CA THR A 141 -0.71 -8.03 -4.30
C THR A 141 -1.59 -7.69 -3.11
N ILE A 142 -2.84 -7.39 -3.37
CA ILE A 142 -3.88 -7.13 -2.38
C ILE A 142 -4.80 -8.35 -2.39
N ARG A 143 -4.73 -9.16 -1.35
CA ARG A 143 -5.65 -10.28 -1.15
C ARG A 143 -6.81 -9.83 -0.28
N ALA A 144 -8.04 -10.10 -0.71
CA ALA A 144 -9.27 -9.87 0.05
C ALA A 144 -10.25 -11.02 -0.14
N VAL A 145 -11.35 -11.05 0.63
CA VAL A 145 -12.41 -12.07 0.49
C VAL A 145 -12.99 -12.09 -0.91
N LYS A 146 -13.14 -10.91 -1.52
CA LYS A 146 -13.72 -10.73 -2.87
C LYS A 146 -12.77 -11.05 -4.02
N GLY A 147 -11.52 -11.38 -3.75
CA GLY A 147 -10.54 -11.68 -4.77
C GLY A 147 -9.13 -11.16 -4.46
N THR A 148 -8.28 -11.25 -5.46
CA THR A 148 -6.89 -10.82 -5.40
C THR A 148 -6.62 -9.85 -6.54
N ILE A 149 -6.01 -8.71 -6.21
CA ILE A 149 -5.58 -7.69 -7.16
C ILE A 149 -4.06 -7.64 -7.14
N ARG A 150 -3.44 -7.56 -8.32
CA ARG A 150 -2.00 -7.37 -8.50
C ARG A 150 -1.76 -6.03 -9.18
N VAL A 151 -0.86 -5.23 -8.61
CA VAL A 151 -0.56 -3.87 -9.08
C VAL A 151 0.94 -3.74 -9.26
N THR A 152 1.37 -3.36 -10.46
CA THR A 152 2.79 -3.13 -10.79
C THR A 152 3.13 -1.64 -10.80
N ALA A 153 4.43 -1.34 -10.83
CA ALA A 153 4.93 0.03 -10.86
C ALA A 153 4.31 0.87 -12.00
N GLY A 154 3.93 2.09 -11.68
CA GLY A 154 3.27 3.04 -12.60
C GLY A 154 1.76 2.84 -12.74
N GLN A 155 1.17 1.81 -12.11
CA GLN A 155 -0.25 1.53 -12.20
C GLN A 155 -1.00 2.03 -10.95
N PRO A 156 -2.13 2.72 -11.16
CA PRO A 156 -3.10 3.01 -10.13
C PRO A 156 -4.11 1.87 -9.99
N GLU A 157 -4.62 1.65 -8.78
CA GLU A 157 -5.64 0.64 -8.51
C GLU A 157 -6.56 1.06 -7.36
N THR A 158 -7.83 0.70 -7.45
CA THR A 158 -8.78 0.87 -6.35
C THR A 158 -8.79 -0.38 -5.46
N GLY A 159 -8.94 -0.17 -4.14
CA GLY A 159 -9.15 -1.25 -3.19
C GLY A 159 -10.60 -1.74 -3.14
N PHE A 160 -10.90 -2.56 -2.15
CA PHE A 160 -12.17 -3.28 -2.03
C PHE A 160 -13.29 -2.52 -1.29
N GLY A 161 -13.04 -1.30 -0.82
CA GLY A 161 -13.99 -0.50 -0.04
C GLY A 161 -14.05 -0.87 1.45
N ALA A 162 -15.02 -0.28 2.15
CA ALA A 162 -15.10 -0.35 3.60
C ALA A 162 -15.27 -1.77 4.15
N ASP A 163 -14.64 -2.01 5.30
CA ASP A 163 -14.79 -3.21 6.15
C ASP A 163 -14.49 -4.55 5.46
N ASN A 164 -13.79 -4.54 4.33
CA ASN A 164 -13.35 -5.77 3.67
C ASN A 164 -12.02 -6.24 4.28
N PRO A 165 -11.95 -7.47 4.86
CA PRO A 165 -10.69 -8.06 5.28
C PRO A 165 -9.71 -8.15 4.12
N MET A 166 -8.49 -7.66 4.36
CA MET A 166 -7.45 -7.66 3.35
C MET A 166 -6.06 -7.91 3.93
N GLN A 167 -5.14 -8.28 3.06
CA GLN A 167 -3.71 -8.38 3.31
C GLN A 167 -2.96 -7.88 2.08
N VAL A 168 -2.00 -6.99 2.29
CA VAL A 168 -1.12 -6.48 1.23
C VAL A 168 0.24 -7.14 1.34
N SER A 169 0.81 -7.55 0.21
CA SER A 169 2.13 -8.18 0.13
C SER A 169 2.97 -7.60 -1.00
N SER A 170 4.29 -7.54 -0.79
CA SER A 170 5.29 -7.30 -1.83
C SER A 170 5.52 -8.60 -2.59
N THR A 171 5.11 -8.68 -3.84
CA THR A 171 5.12 -9.91 -4.65
C THR A 171 6.05 -9.85 -5.86
N GLY A 172 6.64 -8.69 -6.15
CA GLY A 172 7.64 -8.54 -7.19
C GLY A 172 9.00 -9.13 -6.82
N SER A 173 9.95 -9.03 -7.73
CA SER A 173 11.35 -9.43 -7.54
C SER A 173 12.22 -8.33 -6.93
N THR A 174 11.70 -7.12 -6.81
CA THR A 174 12.36 -5.94 -6.23
C THR A 174 11.53 -5.37 -5.10
N ASP A 175 12.12 -4.50 -4.27
CA ASP A 175 11.44 -3.85 -3.17
C ASP A 175 10.20 -3.10 -3.62
N LEU A 176 9.11 -3.33 -2.90
CA LEU A 176 7.87 -2.59 -3.07
C LEU A 176 8.04 -1.16 -2.52
N HIS A 177 7.52 -0.22 -3.27
CA HIS A 177 7.26 1.14 -2.83
C HIS A 177 5.92 1.61 -3.39
N SER A 178 4.96 1.82 -2.53
CA SER A 178 3.58 2.17 -2.90
C SER A 178 3.07 3.36 -2.09
N LEU A 179 2.33 4.23 -2.74
CA LEU A 179 1.54 5.29 -2.10
C LEU A 179 0.10 4.80 -1.99
N VAL A 180 -0.47 4.94 -0.79
CA VAL A 180 -1.82 4.47 -0.49
C VAL A 180 -2.66 5.65 -0.04
N MET A 181 -3.78 5.90 -0.71
CA MET A 181 -4.70 6.98 -0.47
C MET A 181 -5.97 6.43 0.19
N PHE A 182 -6.41 7.06 1.28
CA PHE A 182 -7.57 6.62 2.06
C PHE A 182 -8.63 7.70 2.18
N VAL A 183 -9.88 7.25 2.12
CA VAL A 183 -11.08 7.99 2.54
C VAL A 183 -11.83 7.11 3.53
N VAL A 184 -11.73 7.41 4.81
CA VAL A 184 -12.31 6.57 5.87
C VAL A 184 -13.17 7.38 6.82
N ASP A 185 -14.05 6.69 7.57
CA ASP A 185 -14.82 7.27 8.67
C ASP A 185 -13.87 7.69 9.81
N ALA A 186 -13.79 9.00 10.06
CA ALA A 186 -12.91 9.59 11.08
C ALA A 186 -13.36 9.31 12.52
N THR A 187 -14.56 8.77 12.73
CA THR A 187 -15.09 8.42 14.06
C THR A 187 -14.78 7.00 14.50
N ARG A 188 -14.18 6.21 13.58
CA ARG A 188 -13.83 4.80 13.81
C ARG A 188 -12.30 4.63 13.81
N PRO A 189 -11.77 3.54 14.42
CA PRO A 189 -10.35 3.20 14.28
C PRO A 189 -9.94 3.11 12.82
N PHE A 190 -8.85 3.77 12.44
CA PHE A 190 -8.33 3.78 11.07
C PHE A 190 -8.14 2.39 10.49
N SER A 191 -7.68 1.44 11.31
CA SER A 191 -7.50 0.05 10.93
C SER A 191 -7.89 -0.86 12.10
N SER A 192 -8.50 -2.00 11.80
CA SER A 192 -8.85 -3.02 12.78
C SER A 192 -8.31 -4.38 12.35
N PRO A 193 -7.83 -5.23 13.29
CA PRO A 193 -7.46 -6.59 12.99
C PRO A 193 -8.63 -7.36 12.36
N ALA A 194 -8.33 -8.18 11.38
CA ALA A 194 -9.33 -9.03 10.72
C ALA A 194 -8.75 -10.43 10.44
N LYS A 195 -9.62 -11.35 10.04
CA LYS A 195 -9.26 -12.66 9.53
C LYS A 195 -10.07 -12.93 8.27
N PHE A 196 -9.48 -13.62 7.31
CA PHE A 196 -10.25 -14.21 6.23
C PHE A 196 -11.14 -15.31 6.80
N PRO A 197 -12.38 -15.46 6.30
CA PRO A 197 -13.26 -16.55 6.66
C PRO A 197 -12.69 -17.90 6.29
#